data_7e3220f148ed2942e1f2eaff70cf81d1
#
_entry.id   7e3220f148ed2942e1f2eaff70cf81d1
#
_cell.length_a   1.000
_cell.length_b   1.000
_cell.length_c   1.000
_cell.angle_alpha   90.00
_cell.angle_beta   90.00
_cell.angle_gamma   90.00
#
_symmetry.space_group_name_H-M   'P 1'
#
loop_
_entity.id
_entity.type
_entity.pdbx_description
1 polymer ?
#
loop_
_entity_poly.entity_id
_entity_poly.type
_entity_poly.pdbx_seq_one_letter_code
_entity_poly.pdbx_strand_id
1 'polypeptide(L)'
;MNCSVNMVGRFRKLLAIAVGALGMIAIASSSFAAAANRADSDAVVAEAEKLVMQAGQSNPPNIKLINAAMDKLRAAIRIDPRNDAAYVDLGFCYTVMRDGKTAVDMYRTATELNPSGNNFIELADIYLRVGDPEDALLAANAGIVKDPSNARLYNAKGLALNDLHRLGEAQEAWEKALRLDPNLKVAQANLDALNSGQTGRGSVGKHPPQPAGAMH
;
A
#
# COMPACT_ATOMS: atom_id res chain seq x y z
N MET A 1 -45.78 -51.95 -0.39
CA MET A 1 -45.81 -50.48 -0.64
C MET A 1 -44.56 -49.78 -0.11
N ASN A 2 -43.32 -50.36 -0.14
CA ASN A 2 -42.13 -49.71 0.42
C ASN A 2 -40.99 -49.42 -0.56
N CYS A 3 -41.21 -49.57 -1.88
CA CYS A 3 -40.14 -49.37 -2.86
C CYS A 3 -40.03 -47.92 -3.40
N SER A 4 -41.14 -47.18 -3.38
CA SER A 4 -41.21 -45.82 -3.95
C SER A 4 -40.62 -44.73 -3.02
N VAL A 5 -40.69 -44.90 -1.70
CA VAL A 5 -40.20 -43.92 -0.73
C VAL A 5 -38.67 -43.89 -0.70
N ASN A 6 -38.01 -45.03 -0.97
CA ASN A 6 -36.55 -45.12 -0.96
C ASN A 6 -35.89 -44.52 -2.22
N MET A 7 -36.63 -44.46 -3.34
CA MET A 7 -36.16 -43.89 -4.59
C MET A 7 -36.11 -42.34 -4.54
N VAL A 8 -37.12 -41.71 -3.96
CA VAL A 8 -37.21 -40.25 -3.79
C VAL A 8 -36.11 -39.75 -2.85
N GLY A 9 -35.80 -40.50 -1.76
CA GLY A 9 -34.73 -40.14 -0.83
C GLY A 9 -33.33 -40.25 -1.47
N ARG A 10 -33.11 -41.22 -2.33
CA ARG A 10 -31.84 -41.36 -3.12
C ARG A 10 -31.69 -40.27 -4.16
N PHE A 11 -32.76 -39.89 -4.86
CA PHE A 11 -32.78 -38.79 -5.84
C PHE A 11 -32.49 -37.43 -5.18
N ARG A 12 -33.05 -37.16 -4.01
CA ARG A 12 -32.79 -35.94 -3.24
C ARG A 12 -31.32 -35.86 -2.77
N LYS A 13 -30.71 -36.97 -2.33
CA LYS A 13 -29.28 -37.03 -1.95
C LYS A 13 -28.37 -36.85 -3.15
N LEU A 14 -28.66 -37.47 -4.27
CA LEU A 14 -27.88 -37.29 -5.52
C LEU A 14 -27.99 -35.86 -6.07
N LEU A 15 -29.19 -35.25 -5.99
CA LEU A 15 -29.39 -33.85 -6.40
C LEU A 15 -28.61 -32.88 -5.48
N ALA A 16 -28.61 -33.11 -4.17
CA ALA A 16 -27.86 -32.30 -3.22
C ALA A 16 -26.32 -32.42 -3.44
N ILE A 17 -25.81 -33.62 -3.78
CA ILE A 17 -24.40 -33.82 -4.09
C ILE A 17 -24.05 -33.15 -5.42
N ALA A 18 -24.92 -33.23 -6.45
CA ALA A 18 -24.70 -32.58 -7.73
C ALA A 18 -24.69 -31.06 -7.63
N VAL A 19 -25.62 -30.47 -6.84
CA VAL A 19 -25.67 -29.03 -6.60
C VAL A 19 -24.45 -28.57 -5.79
N GLY A 20 -24.00 -29.35 -4.79
CA GLY A 20 -22.77 -29.08 -4.04
C GLY A 20 -21.52 -29.14 -4.91
N ALA A 21 -21.43 -30.14 -5.81
CA ALA A 21 -20.30 -30.29 -6.74
C ALA A 21 -20.26 -29.15 -7.77
N LEU A 22 -21.41 -28.75 -8.33
CA LEU A 22 -21.54 -27.61 -9.23
C LEU A 22 -21.18 -26.30 -8.55
N GLY A 23 -21.59 -26.12 -7.29
CA GLY A 23 -21.21 -24.96 -6.47
C GLY A 23 -19.68 -24.88 -6.23
N MET A 24 -19.04 -26.01 -5.89
CA MET A 24 -17.58 -26.05 -5.72
C MET A 24 -16.80 -25.82 -7.02
N ILE A 25 -17.30 -26.33 -8.15
CA ILE A 25 -16.68 -26.07 -9.47
C ILE A 25 -16.82 -24.61 -9.85
N ALA A 26 -17.98 -23.97 -9.60
CA ALA A 26 -18.18 -22.55 -9.88
C ALA A 26 -17.30 -21.64 -8.99
N ILE A 27 -17.12 -21.99 -7.71
CA ILE A 27 -16.23 -21.25 -6.81
C ILE A 27 -14.77 -21.43 -7.23
N ALA A 28 -14.35 -22.65 -7.59
CA ALA A 28 -13.00 -22.93 -8.05
C ALA A 28 -12.69 -22.21 -9.38
N SER A 29 -13.64 -22.15 -10.31
CA SER A 29 -13.45 -21.43 -11.58
C SER A 29 -13.39 -19.91 -11.39
N SER A 30 -14.17 -19.35 -10.50
CA SER A 30 -14.14 -17.91 -10.21
C SER A 30 -12.86 -17.49 -9.48
N SER A 31 -12.37 -18.31 -8.54
CA SER A 31 -11.10 -18.04 -7.87
C SER A 31 -9.90 -18.20 -8.81
N PHE A 32 -9.93 -19.16 -9.73
CA PHE A 32 -8.90 -19.32 -10.75
C PHE A 32 -8.89 -18.13 -11.74
N ALA A 33 -10.06 -17.69 -12.19
CA ALA A 33 -10.18 -16.52 -13.07
C ALA A 33 -9.68 -15.24 -12.36
N ALA A 34 -10.01 -15.06 -11.07
CA ALA A 34 -9.53 -13.93 -10.28
C ALA A 34 -8.00 -13.97 -10.09
N ALA A 35 -7.42 -15.14 -9.88
CA ALA A 35 -5.97 -15.31 -9.79
C ALA A 35 -5.27 -15.02 -11.13
N ALA A 36 -5.86 -15.44 -12.26
CA ALA A 36 -5.34 -15.13 -13.59
C ALA A 36 -5.37 -13.62 -13.86
N ASN A 37 -6.50 -12.94 -13.55
CA ASN A 37 -6.62 -11.49 -13.68
C ASN A 37 -5.59 -10.76 -12.81
N ARG A 38 -5.32 -11.25 -11.59
CA ARG A 38 -4.30 -10.68 -10.72
C ARG A 38 -2.90 -10.79 -11.34
N ALA A 39 -2.52 -11.98 -11.85
CA ALA A 39 -1.23 -12.19 -12.47
C ALA A 39 -1.04 -11.32 -13.73
N ASP A 40 -2.06 -11.20 -14.57
CA ASP A 40 -2.03 -10.33 -15.74
C ASP A 40 -1.90 -8.84 -15.34
N SER A 41 -2.62 -8.41 -14.30
CA SER A 41 -2.52 -7.07 -13.75
C SER A 41 -1.13 -6.79 -13.19
N ASP A 42 -0.55 -7.72 -12.40
CA ASP A 42 0.79 -7.59 -11.83
C ASP A 42 1.87 -7.49 -12.91
N ALA A 43 1.73 -8.22 -14.02
CA ALA A 43 2.63 -8.10 -15.16
C ALA A 43 2.61 -6.69 -15.80
N VAL A 44 1.42 -6.08 -15.89
CA VAL A 44 1.29 -4.70 -16.40
C VAL A 44 1.84 -3.68 -15.39
N VAL A 45 1.68 -3.91 -14.09
CA VAL A 45 2.30 -3.09 -13.03
C VAL A 45 3.82 -3.12 -13.17
N ALA A 46 4.43 -4.31 -13.31
CA ALA A 46 5.87 -4.45 -13.47
C ALA A 46 6.42 -3.72 -14.73
N GLU A 47 5.62 -3.61 -15.80
CA GLU A 47 6.00 -2.79 -16.96
C GLU A 47 5.93 -1.28 -16.65
N ALA A 48 4.94 -0.85 -15.85
CA ALA A 48 4.83 0.55 -15.42
C ALA A 48 5.99 0.94 -14.50
N GLU A 49 6.37 0.08 -13.54
CA GLU A 49 7.53 0.29 -12.66
C GLU A 49 8.82 0.53 -13.45
N LYS A 50 9.06 -0.24 -14.53
CA LYS A 50 10.22 -0.02 -15.41
C LYS A 50 10.22 1.38 -16.04
N LEU A 51 9.05 1.86 -16.47
CA LEU A 51 8.91 3.22 -17.02
C LEU A 51 9.17 4.30 -15.95
N VAL A 52 8.67 4.09 -14.74
CA VAL A 52 8.91 4.98 -13.60
C VAL A 52 10.41 5.03 -13.26
N MET A 53 11.06 3.87 -13.20
CA MET A 53 12.51 3.79 -12.97
C MET A 53 13.30 4.53 -14.05
N GLN A 54 12.96 4.34 -15.33
CA GLN A 54 13.58 5.05 -16.43
C GLN A 54 13.33 6.57 -16.36
N ALA A 55 12.12 6.97 -15.96
CA ALA A 55 11.78 8.38 -15.78
C ALA A 55 12.65 9.06 -14.73
N GLY A 56 12.97 8.34 -13.64
CA GLY A 56 13.79 8.83 -12.54
C GLY A 56 15.29 8.96 -12.86
N GLN A 57 15.76 8.39 -13.97
CA GLN A 57 17.17 8.52 -14.40
C GLN A 57 17.52 9.93 -14.91
N SER A 58 16.53 10.75 -15.22
CA SER A 58 16.70 12.16 -15.60
C SER A 58 16.35 13.10 -14.45
N ASN A 59 17.00 14.26 -14.40
CA ASN A 59 16.68 15.30 -13.43
C ASN A 59 16.43 16.63 -14.19
N PRO A 60 15.18 17.13 -14.27
CA PRO A 60 13.96 16.62 -13.67
C PRO A 60 13.49 15.27 -14.28
N PRO A 61 12.61 14.49 -13.59
CA PRO A 61 12.07 13.24 -14.11
C PRO A 61 11.37 13.40 -15.46
N ASN A 62 11.48 12.38 -16.31
CA ASN A 62 10.86 12.39 -17.63
C ASN A 62 9.34 12.20 -17.52
N ILE A 63 8.59 13.30 -17.60
CA ILE A 63 7.13 13.32 -17.46
C ILE A 63 6.41 12.49 -18.52
N LYS A 64 6.97 12.34 -19.72
CA LYS A 64 6.36 11.48 -20.78
C LYS A 64 6.36 10.01 -20.35
N LEU A 65 7.45 9.56 -19.72
CA LEU A 65 7.53 8.18 -19.19
C LEU A 65 6.61 7.99 -17.97
N ILE A 66 6.49 9.00 -17.10
CA ILE A 66 5.53 8.96 -15.99
C ILE A 66 4.09 8.83 -16.52
N ASN A 67 3.70 9.61 -17.53
CA ASN A 67 2.37 9.51 -18.13
C ASN A 67 2.13 8.12 -18.77
N ALA A 68 3.12 7.56 -19.47
CA ALA A 68 3.02 6.22 -20.02
C ALA A 68 2.87 5.15 -18.94
N ALA A 69 3.59 5.29 -17.80
CA ALA A 69 3.41 4.42 -16.64
C ALA A 69 1.99 4.54 -16.06
N MET A 70 1.46 5.75 -15.90
CA MET A 70 0.09 5.97 -15.41
C MET A 70 -0.96 5.30 -16.30
N ASP A 71 -0.77 5.33 -17.63
CA ASP A 71 -1.70 4.67 -18.56
C ASP A 71 -1.66 3.14 -18.41
N LYS A 72 -0.48 2.56 -18.18
CA LYS A 72 -0.34 1.12 -17.86
C LYS A 72 -0.96 0.77 -16.50
N LEU A 73 -0.75 1.58 -15.46
CA LEU A 73 -1.35 1.36 -14.15
C LEU A 73 -2.88 1.42 -14.19
N ARG A 74 -3.44 2.36 -14.96
CA ARG A 74 -4.89 2.39 -15.21
C ARG A 74 -5.37 1.15 -15.98
N ALA A 75 -4.56 0.59 -16.88
CA ALA A 75 -4.86 -0.67 -17.56
C ALA A 75 -4.82 -1.85 -16.58
N ALA A 76 -3.84 -1.91 -15.69
CA ALA A 76 -3.75 -2.91 -14.63
C ALA A 76 -4.98 -2.89 -13.71
N ILE A 77 -5.44 -1.70 -13.30
CA ILE A 77 -6.65 -1.52 -12.49
C ILE A 77 -7.91 -1.98 -13.25
N ARG A 78 -7.97 -1.83 -14.59
CA ARG A 78 -9.10 -2.38 -15.38
C ARG A 78 -9.09 -3.90 -15.42
N ILE A 79 -7.93 -4.54 -15.41
CA ILE A 79 -7.78 -6.01 -15.38
C ILE A 79 -8.14 -6.55 -14.00
N ASP A 80 -7.56 -5.97 -12.94
CA ASP A 80 -7.88 -6.30 -11.56
C ASP A 80 -8.09 -5.02 -10.72
N PRO A 81 -9.34 -4.61 -10.49
CA PRO A 81 -9.65 -3.43 -9.67
C PRO A 81 -9.23 -3.56 -8.19
N ARG A 82 -8.81 -4.74 -7.75
CA ARG A 82 -8.33 -5.00 -6.40
C ARG A 82 -6.80 -5.08 -6.30
N ASN A 83 -6.09 -4.72 -7.35
CA ASN A 83 -4.63 -4.65 -7.34
C ASN A 83 -4.15 -3.42 -6.58
N ASP A 84 -3.90 -3.57 -5.27
CA ASP A 84 -3.42 -2.50 -4.40
C ASP A 84 -2.08 -1.92 -4.85
N ALA A 85 -1.16 -2.74 -5.38
CA ALA A 85 0.13 -2.27 -5.91
C ALA A 85 -0.05 -1.26 -7.06
N ALA A 86 -1.02 -1.51 -7.96
CA ALA A 86 -1.32 -0.56 -9.04
C ALA A 86 -1.78 0.81 -8.52
N TYR A 87 -2.53 0.84 -7.41
CA TYR A 87 -2.92 2.10 -6.78
C TYR A 87 -1.76 2.79 -6.05
N VAL A 88 -0.88 2.02 -5.37
CA VAL A 88 0.34 2.56 -4.76
C VAL A 88 1.20 3.26 -5.81
N ASP A 89 1.50 2.58 -6.91
CA ASP A 89 2.34 3.14 -7.97
C ASP A 89 1.69 4.32 -8.69
N LEU A 90 0.36 4.28 -8.86
CA LEU A 90 -0.37 5.42 -9.41
C LEU A 90 -0.33 6.63 -8.46
N GLY A 91 -0.45 6.41 -7.15
CA GLY A 91 -0.23 7.41 -6.11
C GLY A 91 1.16 8.03 -6.18
N PHE A 92 2.19 7.18 -6.38
CA PHE A 92 3.55 7.65 -6.61
C PHE A 92 3.67 8.55 -7.86
N CYS A 93 3.10 8.13 -8.99
CA CYS A 93 3.11 8.94 -10.21
C CYS A 93 2.45 10.31 -9.98
N TYR A 94 1.31 10.37 -9.29
CA TYR A 94 0.66 11.63 -8.94
C TYR A 94 1.50 12.48 -7.98
N THR A 95 2.24 11.85 -7.05
CA THR A 95 3.19 12.56 -6.18
C THR A 95 4.31 13.24 -6.99
N VAL A 96 4.85 12.54 -8.00
CA VAL A 96 5.85 13.10 -8.93
C VAL A 96 5.27 14.26 -9.73
N MET A 97 4.00 14.14 -10.14
CA MET A 97 3.25 15.19 -10.86
C MET A 97 2.82 16.36 -9.96
N ARG A 98 3.10 16.30 -8.65
CA ARG A 98 2.70 17.28 -7.61
C ARG A 98 1.17 17.41 -7.45
N ASP A 99 0.43 16.39 -7.85
CA ASP A 99 -1.00 16.26 -7.55
C ASP A 99 -1.19 15.48 -6.24
N GLY A 100 -0.93 16.17 -5.12
CA GLY A 100 -1.00 15.56 -3.79
C GLY A 100 -2.39 15.07 -3.43
N LYS A 101 -3.45 15.76 -3.87
CA LYS A 101 -4.84 15.36 -3.59
C LYS A 101 -5.16 14.00 -4.21
N THR A 102 -4.90 13.85 -5.50
CA THR A 102 -5.14 12.57 -6.19
C THR A 102 -4.22 11.47 -5.66
N ALA A 103 -2.97 11.80 -5.30
CA ALA A 103 -2.06 10.85 -4.67
C ALA A 103 -2.62 10.29 -3.35
N VAL A 104 -3.16 11.14 -2.47
CA VAL A 104 -3.84 10.72 -1.23
C VAL A 104 -4.98 9.75 -1.52
N ASP A 105 -5.83 10.03 -2.53
CA ASP A 105 -6.95 9.15 -2.87
C ASP A 105 -6.47 7.78 -3.35
N MET A 106 -5.38 7.71 -4.12
CA MET A 106 -4.78 6.46 -4.59
C MET A 106 -4.20 5.64 -3.43
N TYR A 107 -3.40 6.25 -2.56
CA TYR A 107 -2.83 5.55 -1.40
C TYR A 107 -3.89 5.12 -0.38
N ARG A 108 -4.96 5.90 -0.20
CA ARG A 108 -6.11 5.50 0.61
C ARG A 108 -6.78 4.26 0.03
N THR A 109 -7.06 4.25 -1.28
CA THR A 109 -7.65 3.09 -1.96
C THR A 109 -6.77 1.85 -1.81
N ALA A 110 -5.44 1.99 -2.00
CA ALA A 110 -4.50 0.89 -1.79
C ALA A 110 -4.58 0.34 -0.35
N THR A 111 -4.66 1.22 0.64
CA THR A 111 -4.75 0.85 2.06
C THR A 111 -6.09 0.18 2.40
N GLU A 112 -7.20 0.60 1.77
CA GLU A 112 -8.51 -0.04 1.91
C GLU A 112 -8.52 -1.45 1.31
N LEU A 113 -7.88 -1.64 0.15
CA LEU A 113 -7.77 -2.94 -0.52
C LEU A 113 -6.86 -3.91 0.24
N ASN A 114 -5.73 -3.41 0.72
CA ASN A 114 -4.73 -4.18 1.47
C ASN A 114 -4.21 -3.34 2.64
N PRO A 115 -4.76 -3.50 3.85
CA PRO A 115 -4.34 -2.76 5.05
C PRO A 115 -3.02 -3.30 5.62
N SER A 116 -1.95 -3.27 4.81
CA SER A 116 -0.59 -3.66 5.20
C SER A 116 0.16 -2.51 5.86
N GLY A 117 1.20 -2.83 6.67
CA GLY A 117 2.08 -1.82 7.26
C GLY A 117 2.70 -0.91 6.21
N ASN A 118 3.11 -1.45 5.07
CA ASN A 118 3.70 -0.68 3.97
C ASN A 118 2.71 0.31 3.36
N ASN A 119 1.47 -0.09 3.07
CA ASN A 119 0.47 0.81 2.50
C ASN A 119 0.13 1.95 3.48
N PHE A 120 0.12 1.67 4.79
CA PHE A 120 -0.03 2.73 5.81
C PHE A 120 1.16 3.68 5.88
N ILE A 121 2.40 3.21 5.62
CA ILE A 121 3.58 4.08 5.54
C ILE A 121 3.43 5.06 4.38
N GLU A 122 3.11 4.55 3.17
CA GLU A 122 2.93 5.39 1.99
C GLU A 122 1.80 6.42 2.19
N LEU A 123 0.69 5.99 2.83
CA LEU A 123 -0.42 6.89 3.16
C LEU A 123 -0.01 7.97 4.18
N ALA A 124 0.74 7.62 5.23
CA ALA A 124 1.24 8.59 6.20
C ALA A 124 2.22 9.58 5.55
N ASP A 125 3.13 9.08 4.70
CA ASP A 125 4.11 9.90 4.00
C ASP A 125 3.45 10.91 3.04
N ILE A 126 2.39 10.52 2.33
CA ILE A 126 1.69 11.47 1.45
C ILE A 126 0.92 12.51 2.27
N TYR A 127 0.30 12.15 3.38
CA TYR A 127 -0.35 13.12 4.26
C TYR A 127 0.65 14.16 4.80
N LEU A 128 1.84 13.75 5.23
CA LEU A 128 2.92 14.68 5.61
C LEU A 128 3.32 15.62 4.48
N ARG A 129 3.39 15.11 3.26
CA ARG A 129 3.75 15.92 2.07
C ARG A 129 2.70 16.97 1.71
N VAL A 130 1.42 16.67 1.90
CA VAL A 130 0.33 17.62 1.63
C VAL A 130 0.08 18.55 2.82
N GLY A 131 0.71 18.30 3.96
CA GLY A 131 0.65 19.14 5.15
C GLY A 131 -0.50 18.80 6.10
N ASP A 132 -0.93 17.54 6.11
CA ASP A 132 -1.98 17.00 6.98
C ASP A 132 -1.38 16.03 8.03
N PRO A 133 -0.64 16.55 9.05
CA PRO A 133 0.06 15.71 10.01
C PRO A 133 -0.88 14.95 10.95
N GLU A 134 -2.10 15.43 11.18
CA GLU A 134 -3.13 14.73 11.94
C GLU A 134 -3.52 13.41 11.26
N ASP A 135 -3.81 13.45 9.95
CA ASP A 135 -4.17 12.26 9.17
C ASP A 135 -2.96 11.33 8.98
N ALA A 136 -1.75 11.89 8.88
CA ALA A 136 -0.51 11.11 8.87
C ALA A 136 -0.34 10.32 10.19
N LEU A 137 -0.61 10.96 11.33
CA LEU A 137 -0.55 10.30 12.64
C LEU A 137 -1.59 9.19 12.77
N LEU A 138 -2.81 9.41 12.27
CA LEU A 138 -3.86 8.39 12.25
C LEU A 138 -3.45 7.19 11.39
N ALA A 139 -2.92 7.43 10.19
CA ALA A 139 -2.45 6.39 9.28
C ALA A 139 -1.29 5.58 9.91
N ALA A 140 -0.29 6.26 10.48
CA ALA A 140 0.84 5.59 11.14
C ALA A 140 0.38 4.73 12.33
N ASN A 141 -0.54 5.21 13.16
CA ASN A 141 -1.09 4.45 14.28
C ASN A 141 -1.89 3.22 13.79
N ALA A 142 -2.69 3.37 12.73
CA ALA A 142 -3.42 2.24 12.13
C ALA A 142 -2.45 1.18 11.58
N GLY A 143 -1.36 1.61 10.95
CA GLY A 143 -0.28 0.74 10.48
C GLY A 143 0.41 -0.01 11.62
N ILE A 144 0.70 0.66 12.73
CA ILE A 144 1.31 0.06 13.94
C ILE A 144 0.40 -1.04 14.52
N VAL A 145 -0.92 -0.88 14.46
CA VAL A 145 -1.85 -1.92 14.89
C VAL A 145 -1.74 -3.17 13.99
N LYS A 146 -1.45 -2.99 12.71
CA LYS A 146 -1.30 -4.09 11.73
C LYS A 146 0.09 -4.74 11.79
N ASP A 147 1.13 -3.94 11.97
CA ASP A 147 2.52 -4.39 12.02
C ASP A 147 3.27 -3.65 13.13
N PRO A 148 3.16 -4.12 14.40
CA PRO A 148 3.78 -3.48 15.56
C PRO A 148 5.32 -3.55 15.56
N SER A 149 5.90 -4.37 14.69
CA SER A 149 7.36 -4.55 14.58
C SER A 149 8.01 -3.68 13.51
N ASN A 150 7.23 -2.96 12.73
CA ASN A 150 7.72 -2.16 11.61
C ASN A 150 8.27 -0.81 12.09
N ALA A 151 9.59 -0.70 12.14
CA ALA A 151 10.29 0.51 12.56
C ALA A 151 9.92 1.76 11.74
N ARG A 152 9.61 1.60 10.44
CA ARG A 152 9.26 2.72 9.56
C ARG A 152 7.93 3.37 9.95
N LEU A 153 6.98 2.62 10.50
CA LEU A 153 5.71 3.17 11.00
C LEU A 153 5.92 4.07 12.21
N TYR A 154 6.83 3.68 13.12
CA TYR A 154 7.19 4.54 14.26
C TYR A 154 7.95 5.78 13.81
N ASN A 155 8.77 5.68 12.75
CA ASN A 155 9.39 6.85 12.17
C ASN A 155 8.36 7.80 11.54
N ALA A 156 7.38 7.30 10.79
CA ALA A 156 6.29 8.10 10.23
C ALA A 156 5.45 8.76 11.35
N LYS A 157 5.16 8.01 12.42
CA LYS A 157 4.52 8.55 13.63
C LYS A 157 5.32 9.69 14.24
N GLY A 158 6.64 9.52 14.36
CA GLY A 158 7.53 10.57 14.91
C GLY A 158 7.53 11.83 14.05
N LEU A 159 7.54 11.70 12.72
CA LEU A 159 7.44 12.84 11.79
C LEU A 159 6.12 13.58 11.94
N ALA A 160 5.01 12.87 12.00
CA ALA A 160 3.68 13.46 12.17
C ALA A 160 3.59 14.22 13.52
N LEU A 161 4.09 13.63 14.60
CA LEU A 161 4.11 14.24 15.92
C LEU A 161 5.02 15.49 15.96
N ASN A 162 6.15 15.47 15.27
CA ASN A 162 7.04 16.61 15.14
C ASN A 162 6.35 17.78 14.42
N ASP A 163 5.65 17.53 13.33
CA ASP A 163 4.91 18.55 12.58
C ASP A 163 3.72 19.10 13.42
N LEU A 164 3.19 18.30 14.34
CA LEU A 164 2.20 18.71 15.35
C LEU A 164 2.82 19.41 16.57
N HIS A 165 4.14 19.66 16.59
CA HIS A 165 4.88 20.22 17.70
C HIS A 165 4.80 19.40 19.02
N ARG A 166 4.48 18.10 18.95
CA ARG A 166 4.44 17.15 20.06
C ARG A 166 5.81 16.48 20.22
N LEU A 167 6.83 17.31 20.52
CA LEU A 167 8.24 16.94 20.39
C LEU A 167 8.66 15.77 21.31
N GLY A 168 8.14 15.70 22.54
CA GLY A 168 8.44 14.58 23.45
C GLY A 168 7.94 13.25 22.94
N GLU A 169 6.72 13.22 22.37
CA GLU A 169 6.15 12.00 21.78
C GLU A 169 6.84 11.62 20.45
N ALA A 170 7.29 12.61 19.67
CA ALA A 170 8.09 12.37 18.47
C ALA A 170 9.42 11.68 18.82
N GLN A 171 10.10 12.16 19.88
CA GLN A 171 11.31 11.54 20.40
C GLN A 171 11.08 10.06 20.76
N GLU A 172 10.05 9.79 21.57
CA GLU A 172 9.69 8.42 21.98
C GLU A 172 9.42 7.50 20.77
N ALA A 173 8.75 8.04 19.75
CA ALA A 173 8.44 7.29 18.53
C ALA A 173 9.71 6.94 17.74
N TRP A 174 10.65 7.89 17.55
CA TRP A 174 11.92 7.61 16.86
C TRP A 174 12.84 6.70 17.68
N GLU A 175 12.89 6.84 18.99
CA GLU A 175 13.60 5.89 19.87
C GLU A 175 13.02 4.47 19.75
N LYS A 176 11.68 4.34 19.66
CA LYS A 176 11.05 3.04 19.42
C LYS A 176 11.38 2.50 18.04
N ALA A 177 11.43 3.33 17.01
CA ALA A 177 11.86 2.94 15.67
C ALA A 177 13.30 2.37 15.69
N LEU A 178 14.23 3.05 16.37
CA LEU A 178 15.63 2.62 16.50
C LEU A 178 15.82 1.38 17.40
N ARG A 179 14.92 1.15 18.36
CA ARG A 179 14.91 -0.12 19.10
C ARG A 179 14.48 -1.30 18.24
N LEU A 180 13.61 -1.08 17.25
CA LEU A 180 13.15 -2.12 16.31
C LEU A 180 14.14 -2.33 15.17
N ASP A 181 14.69 -1.25 14.63
CA ASP A 181 15.74 -1.28 13.61
C ASP A 181 16.83 -0.25 13.94
N PRO A 182 17.95 -0.69 14.58
CA PRO A 182 19.07 0.19 14.92
C PRO A 182 19.77 0.81 13.70
N ASN A 183 19.55 0.29 12.50
CA ASN A 183 20.14 0.79 11.26
C ASN A 183 19.22 1.76 10.50
N LEU A 184 18.07 2.12 11.03
CA LEU A 184 17.14 3.06 10.41
C LEU A 184 17.67 4.49 10.48
N LYS A 185 18.60 4.82 9.54
CA LYS A 185 19.32 6.10 9.52
C LYS A 185 18.41 7.33 9.52
N VAL A 186 17.22 7.22 8.91
CA VAL A 186 16.26 8.33 8.87
C VAL A 186 15.71 8.65 10.26
N ALA A 187 15.43 7.64 11.08
CA ALA A 187 14.97 7.86 12.45
C ALA A 187 16.09 8.45 13.32
N GLN A 188 17.34 7.98 13.15
CA GLN A 188 18.50 8.56 13.84
C GLN A 188 18.68 10.03 13.48
N ALA A 189 18.66 10.37 12.19
CA ALA A 189 18.81 11.75 11.73
C ALA A 189 17.70 12.68 12.27
N ASN A 190 16.47 12.19 12.32
CA ASN A 190 15.34 12.95 12.89
C ASN A 190 15.53 13.20 14.38
N LEU A 191 15.98 12.18 15.13
CA LEU A 191 16.25 12.30 16.57
C LEU A 191 17.42 13.26 16.84
N ASP A 192 18.49 13.20 16.05
CA ASP A 192 19.63 14.11 16.17
C ASP A 192 19.23 15.56 15.84
N ALA A 193 18.39 15.76 14.83
CA ALA A 193 17.85 17.08 14.48
C ALA A 193 16.98 17.66 15.61
N LEU A 194 16.16 16.84 16.24
CA LEU A 194 15.37 17.23 17.40
C LEU A 194 16.24 17.65 18.55
N ASN A 195 17.26 16.84 18.90
CA ASN A 195 18.17 17.08 20.02
C ASN A 195 19.07 18.31 19.82
N SER A 196 19.37 18.66 18.56
CA SER A 196 20.15 19.85 18.22
C SER A 196 19.31 21.14 18.17
N GLY A 197 18.01 21.06 18.43
CA GLY A 197 17.10 22.20 18.33
C GLY A 197 16.79 22.65 16.89
N GLN A 198 17.16 21.85 15.89
CA GLN A 198 16.88 22.10 14.47
C GLN A 198 15.46 21.61 14.08
N THR A 199 14.48 21.87 14.93
CA THR A 199 13.07 21.51 14.68
C THR A 199 12.45 22.46 13.67
N GLY A 200 12.40 22.05 12.42
CA GLY A 200 11.72 22.79 11.36
C GLY A 200 11.76 21.98 10.04
N ARG A 201 10.76 22.16 9.20
CA ARG A 201 10.48 21.51 7.87
C ARG A 201 11.66 21.21 6.93
N GLY A 202 12.90 21.28 7.40
CA GLY A 202 14.12 21.10 6.60
C GLY A 202 14.71 19.69 6.57
N SER A 203 14.32 18.78 7.46
CA SER A 203 14.92 17.45 7.56
C SER A 203 14.02 16.29 7.11
N VAL A 204 12.88 16.58 6.47
CA VAL A 204 12.20 15.52 5.72
C VAL A 204 13.17 15.10 4.64
N GLY A 205 13.92 14.04 4.93
CA GLY A 205 14.80 13.43 3.95
C GLY A 205 13.99 13.25 2.67
N LYS A 206 14.47 13.88 1.60
CA LYS A 206 13.96 13.70 0.25
C LYS A 206 14.19 12.23 -0.13
N HIS A 207 13.45 11.32 0.51
CA HIS A 207 13.34 9.98 -0.01
C HIS A 207 12.37 10.09 -1.18
N PRO A 208 12.82 9.89 -2.42
CA PRO A 208 11.88 9.55 -3.47
C PRO A 208 11.13 8.30 -2.97
N PRO A 209 9.80 8.26 -3.07
CA PRO A 209 9.04 7.05 -2.77
C PRO A 209 9.65 5.91 -3.59
N GLN A 210 9.82 4.75 -2.98
CA GLN A 210 10.33 3.57 -3.67
C GLN A 210 9.15 2.86 -4.34
N PRO A 211 9.26 2.43 -5.61
CA PRO A 211 8.23 1.62 -6.24
C PRO A 211 8.01 0.34 -5.42
N ALA A 212 6.74 -0.10 -5.35
CA ALA A 212 6.27 -1.19 -4.48
C ALA A 212 6.97 -2.56 -4.69
N GLY A 213 7.83 -2.71 -5.68
CA GLY A 213 8.55 -3.95 -6.02
C GLY A 213 10.00 -4.07 -5.55
N ALA A 214 10.56 -3.12 -4.80
CA ALA A 214 11.99 -3.10 -4.47
C ALA A 214 12.35 -3.76 -3.12
N MET A 215 11.67 -4.84 -2.73
CA MET A 215 12.09 -5.66 -1.59
C MET A 215 12.55 -7.04 -2.07
N HIS A 216 13.87 -7.25 -2.01
CA HIS A 216 14.51 -8.55 -1.91
C HIS A 216 14.66 -8.95 -0.47
#